data_7dcea29b1cf0b446fe5704cb46ebd1ac
#
_entry.id   7dcea29b1cf0b446fe5704cb46ebd1ac
#
_cell.length_a   1.000
_cell.length_b   1.000
_cell.length_c   1.000
_cell.angle_alpha   90.00
_cell.angle_beta   90.00
_cell.angle_gamma   90.00
#
_symmetry.space_group_name_H-M   'P 1'
#
loop_
_entity.id
_entity.type
_entity.pdbx_description
1 polymer ?
#
loop_
_entity_poly.entity_id
_entity_poly.type
_entity_poly.pdbx_seq_one_letter_code
_entity_poly.pdbx_strand_id
1 'polypeptide(L)'
;MNNLKEHEGQEKIVPSMSWKWITFAFEHKGNQIVVRNGNWNSREQVFINDDLVHDQKSMKMQMNKSFKLPEGEDLKIDFGLSFKKGVFIEASSEEGEVFSYASNRDPKYWMMIITFVMLGAISGFLIVIGISVFN
;
A
#
# COMPACT_ATOMS: atom_id res chain seq x y z
N MET A 1 23.32 -18.18 -21.38
CA MET A 1 22.24 -17.63 -22.21
C MET A 1 21.17 -17.11 -21.26
N ASN A 2 21.14 -15.80 -21.09
CA ASN A 2 20.28 -15.10 -20.15
C ASN A 2 18.87 -14.97 -20.74
N ASN A 3 17.91 -15.68 -20.18
CA ASN A 3 16.49 -15.41 -20.40
C ASN A 3 16.02 -14.34 -19.40
N LEU A 4 16.38 -13.10 -19.68
CA LEU A 4 15.62 -11.95 -19.19
C LEU A 4 14.31 -11.94 -20.01
N LYS A 5 13.27 -12.53 -19.48
CA LYS A 5 11.92 -12.24 -19.93
C LYS A 5 11.64 -10.81 -19.48
N GLU A 6 11.80 -9.88 -20.40
CA GLU A 6 11.26 -8.54 -20.32
C GLU A 6 9.75 -8.67 -20.10
N HIS A 7 9.30 -8.30 -18.92
CA HIS A 7 7.90 -7.98 -18.69
C HIS A 7 7.62 -6.61 -19.33
N GLU A 8 7.47 -6.64 -20.67
CA GLU A 8 6.93 -5.52 -21.44
C GLU A 8 5.49 -5.28 -21.01
N GLY A 9 5.20 -4.06 -20.53
CA GLY A 9 3.85 -3.51 -20.54
C GLY A 9 3.15 -3.30 -19.20
N GLN A 10 3.77 -3.52 -18.04
CA GLN A 10 3.17 -2.98 -16.82
C GLN A 10 3.57 -1.52 -16.66
N GLU A 11 2.67 -0.64 -17.06
CA GLU A 11 2.71 0.77 -16.68
C GLU A 11 2.91 0.82 -15.17
N LYS A 12 4.00 1.44 -14.72
CA LYS A 12 4.36 1.53 -13.31
C LYS A 12 3.32 2.39 -12.60
N ILE A 13 2.23 1.76 -12.17
CA ILE A 13 1.12 2.44 -11.51
C ILE A 13 1.64 2.90 -10.14
N VAL A 14 1.94 4.18 -10.07
CA VAL A 14 2.30 4.85 -8.81
C VAL A 14 1.02 5.00 -8.00
N PRO A 15 1.01 4.56 -6.72
CA PRO A 15 -0.17 4.74 -5.90
C PRO A 15 -0.52 6.23 -5.81
N SER A 16 -1.77 6.55 -5.98
CA SER A 16 -2.27 7.89 -5.72
C SER A 16 -2.45 8.07 -4.22
N MET A 17 -1.64 8.95 -3.63
CA MET A 17 -1.72 9.31 -2.22
C MET A 17 -2.40 10.67 -2.08
N SER A 18 -3.59 10.69 -1.54
CA SER A 18 -4.27 11.90 -1.11
C SER A 18 -4.30 11.99 0.41
N TRP A 19 -4.64 13.16 0.96
CA TRP A 19 -4.83 13.33 2.40
C TRP A 19 -5.82 12.34 3.02
N LYS A 20 -6.86 11.98 2.26
CA LYS A 20 -7.93 11.09 2.74
C LYS A 20 -7.71 9.63 2.42
N TRP A 21 -7.08 9.31 1.28
CA TRP A 21 -7.02 7.97 0.72
C TRP A 21 -5.66 7.62 0.15
N ILE A 22 -5.25 6.40 0.40
CA ILE A 22 -4.25 5.70 -0.41
C ILE A 22 -5.03 4.87 -1.43
N THR A 23 -4.76 5.08 -2.70
CA THR A 23 -5.48 4.41 -3.80
C THR A 23 -4.50 3.67 -4.70
N PHE A 24 -4.76 2.41 -4.94
CA PHE A 24 -4.08 1.59 -5.94
C PHE A 24 -5.08 1.25 -7.04
N ALA A 25 -4.66 1.41 -8.28
CA ALA A 25 -5.46 1.02 -9.45
C ALA A 25 -4.59 0.16 -10.37
N PHE A 26 -5.12 -0.97 -10.81
CA PHE A 26 -4.46 -1.86 -11.76
C PHE A 26 -5.52 -2.59 -12.59
N GLU A 27 -5.07 -3.18 -13.69
CA GLU A 27 -5.94 -3.93 -14.60
C GLU A 27 -5.55 -5.41 -14.61
N HIS A 28 -6.54 -6.29 -14.64
CA HIS A 28 -6.33 -7.73 -14.82
C HIS A 28 -7.44 -8.32 -15.70
N LYS A 29 -7.05 -8.95 -16.82
CA LYS A 29 -7.97 -9.58 -17.80
C LYS A 29 -9.11 -8.65 -18.22
N GLY A 30 -8.80 -7.37 -18.50
CA GLY A 30 -9.79 -6.37 -18.91
C GLY A 30 -10.67 -5.82 -17.76
N ASN A 31 -10.45 -6.27 -16.51
CA ASN A 31 -11.13 -5.71 -15.36
C ASN A 31 -10.28 -4.64 -14.69
N GLN A 32 -10.87 -3.48 -14.44
CA GLN A 32 -10.23 -2.43 -13.66
C GLN A 32 -10.47 -2.68 -12.17
N ILE A 33 -9.40 -2.82 -11.41
CA ILE A 33 -9.44 -3.02 -9.96
C ILE A 33 -8.92 -1.77 -9.26
N VAL A 34 -9.71 -1.22 -8.32
CA VAL A 34 -9.32 -0.07 -7.51
C VAL A 34 -9.43 -0.44 -6.03
N VAL A 35 -8.32 -0.36 -5.32
CA VAL A 35 -8.26 -0.59 -3.87
C VAL A 35 -7.97 0.73 -3.18
N ARG A 36 -8.80 1.11 -2.22
CA ARG A 36 -8.65 2.33 -1.43
C ARG A 36 -8.60 2.03 0.05
N ASN A 37 -7.72 2.73 0.74
CA ASN A 37 -7.69 2.75 2.20
C ASN A 37 -7.73 4.19 2.70
N GLY A 38 -8.64 4.44 3.64
CA GLY A 38 -8.79 5.74 4.28
C GLY A 38 -7.75 5.95 5.38
N ASN A 39 -6.93 7.00 5.23
CA ASN A 39 -5.84 7.33 6.15
C ASN A 39 -6.29 7.61 7.59
N TRP A 40 -7.50 8.11 7.77
CA TRP A 40 -8.00 8.58 9.06
C TRP A 40 -9.18 7.79 9.61
N ASN A 41 -9.93 7.11 8.76
CA ASN A 41 -11.16 6.43 9.14
C ASN A 41 -11.07 4.91 9.07
N SER A 42 -9.88 4.39 8.73
CA SER A 42 -9.62 2.96 8.57
C SER A 42 -10.65 2.24 7.66
N ARG A 43 -11.18 2.98 6.68
CA ARG A 43 -12.17 2.44 5.74
C ARG A 43 -11.46 1.81 4.56
N GLU A 44 -11.77 0.58 4.29
CA GLU A 44 -11.25 -0.20 3.17
C GLU A 44 -12.33 -0.33 2.10
N GLN A 45 -11.99 -0.01 0.85
CA GLN A 45 -12.89 -0.12 -0.28
C GLN A 45 -12.20 -0.82 -1.45
N VAL A 46 -12.92 -1.71 -2.10
CA VAL A 46 -12.49 -2.35 -3.35
C VAL A 46 -13.58 -2.18 -4.39
N PHE A 47 -13.19 -1.72 -5.56
CA PHE A 47 -14.03 -1.58 -6.74
C PHE A 47 -13.52 -2.50 -7.84
N ILE A 48 -14.43 -3.13 -8.56
CA ILE A 48 -14.16 -3.89 -9.78
C ILE A 48 -15.07 -3.33 -10.86
N ASN A 49 -14.49 -2.80 -11.94
CA ASN A 49 -15.21 -2.13 -13.03
C ASN A 49 -16.19 -1.05 -12.53
N ASP A 50 -15.70 -0.20 -11.61
CA ASP A 50 -16.46 0.84 -10.92
C ASP A 50 -17.52 0.36 -9.91
N ASP A 51 -17.81 -0.94 -9.86
CA ASP A 51 -18.73 -1.51 -8.86
C ASP A 51 -18.04 -1.67 -7.51
N LEU A 52 -18.64 -1.14 -6.45
CA LEU A 52 -18.15 -1.28 -5.08
C LEU A 52 -18.44 -2.69 -4.56
N VAL A 53 -17.43 -3.56 -4.56
CA VAL A 53 -17.56 -4.96 -4.13
C VAL A 53 -17.19 -5.18 -2.66
N HIS A 54 -16.49 -4.21 -2.06
CA HIS A 54 -16.12 -4.26 -0.65
C HIS A 54 -16.08 -2.86 -0.04
N ASP A 55 -16.70 -2.70 1.11
CA ASP A 55 -16.68 -1.48 1.92
C ASP A 55 -16.77 -1.85 3.40
N GLN A 56 -15.67 -1.70 4.12
CA GLN A 56 -15.60 -2.04 5.53
C GLN A 56 -14.72 -1.04 6.29
N LYS A 57 -15.10 -0.74 7.54
CA LYS A 57 -14.18 -0.14 8.50
C LYS A 57 -13.43 -1.25 9.24
N SER A 58 -12.12 -1.21 9.21
CA SER A 58 -11.27 -2.19 9.87
C SER A 58 -10.13 -1.48 10.60
N MET A 59 -9.97 -1.78 11.88
CA MET A 59 -8.80 -1.32 12.64
C MET A 59 -7.56 -2.20 12.40
N LYS A 60 -7.66 -3.20 11.52
CA LYS A 60 -6.54 -4.05 11.15
C LYS A 60 -5.63 -3.29 10.19
N MET A 61 -4.33 -3.40 10.38
CA MET A 61 -3.32 -2.81 9.49
C MET A 61 -3.17 -3.55 8.16
N GLN A 62 -3.90 -4.64 7.98
CA GLN A 62 -3.80 -5.50 6.80
C GLN A 62 -5.17 -6.08 6.44
N MET A 63 -5.49 -5.98 5.16
CA MET A 63 -6.63 -6.64 4.51
C MET A 63 -6.10 -7.82 3.69
N ASN A 64 -6.67 -9.00 3.90
CA ASN A 64 -6.41 -10.17 3.07
C ASN A 64 -7.76 -10.78 2.70
N LYS A 65 -8.18 -10.61 1.45
CA LYS A 65 -9.50 -11.06 0.98
C LYS A 65 -9.44 -11.51 -0.47
N SER A 66 -10.33 -12.43 -0.82
CA SER A 66 -10.56 -12.86 -2.18
C SER A 66 -11.86 -12.27 -2.73
N PHE A 67 -11.80 -11.82 -3.96
CA PHE A 67 -12.91 -11.22 -4.70
C PHE A 67 -13.12 -12.00 -6.00
N LYS A 68 -14.39 -12.25 -6.33
CA LYS A 68 -14.73 -12.93 -7.56
C LYS A 68 -14.84 -11.91 -8.70
N LEU A 69 -14.08 -12.13 -9.76
CA LEU A 69 -14.16 -11.35 -10.98
C LEU A 69 -15.40 -11.74 -11.79
N PRO A 70 -15.89 -10.89 -12.73
CA PRO A 70 -17.04 -11.18 -13.58
C PRO A 70 -16.94 -12.51 -14.34
N GLU A 71 -15.73 -12.92 -14.73
CA GLU A 71 -15.47 -14.18 -15.41
C GLU A 71 -15.50 -15.40 -14.48
N GLY A 72 -15.62 -15.20 -13.17
CA GLY A 72 -15.67 -16.25 -12.17
C GLY A 72 -14.32 -16.62 -11.56
N GLU A 73 -13.22 -15.98 -11.97
CA GLU A 73 -11.89 -16.14 -11.38
C GLU A 73 -11.83 -15.49 -10.00
N ASP A 74 -11.10 -16.10 -9.07
CA ASP A 74 -10.85 -15.53 -7.74
C ASP A 74 -9.56 -14.69 -7.75
N LEU A 75 -9.70 -13.41 -7.42
CA LEU A 75 -8.60 -12.48 -7.22
C LEU A 75 -8.37 -12.28 -5.73
N LYS A 76 -7.22 -12.72 -5.22
CA LYS A 76 -6.82 -12.50 -3.85
C LYS A 76 -6.05 -11.19 -3.74
N ILE A 77 -6.48 -10.31 -2.85
CA ILE A 77 -5.83 -9.02 -2.57
C ILE A 77 -5.33 -9.01 -1.13
N ASP A 78 -4.04 -8.78 -0.96
CA ASP A 78 -3.38 -8.52 0.31
C ASP A 78 -2.86 -7.07 0.29
N PHE A 79 -3.41 -6.24 1.16
CA PHE A 79 -3.11 -4.82 1.23
C PHE A 79 -2.89 -4.42 2.69
N GLY A 80 -1.89 -3.57 2.94
CA GLY A 80 -1.66 -3.13 4.29
C GLY A 80 -0.41 -2.30 4.51
N LEU A 81 -0.09 -2.17 5.81
CA LEU A 81 1.11 -1.53 6.30
C LEU A 81 1.95 -2.54 7.09
N SER A 82 3.20 -2.71 6.75
CA SER A 82 4.15 -3.51 7.53
C SER A 82 5.51 -2.84 7.64
N PHE A 83 6.25 -3.14 8.73
CA PHE A 83 7.60 -2.60 8.90
C PHE A 83 8.58 -3.03 7.80
N LYS A 84 8.39 -4.22 7.22
CA LYS A 84 9.27 -4.75 6.16
C LYS A 84 8.95 -4.19 4.79
N LYS A 85 7.68 -4.02 4.46
CA LYS A 85 7.21 -3.64 3.12
C LYS A 85 6.80 -2.17 3.03
N GLY A 86 6.59 -1.50 4.16
CA GLY A 86 5.92 -0.21 4.23
C GLY A 86 4.44 -0.37 3.87
N VAL A 87 3.88 0.57 3.14
CA VAL A 87 2.57 0.42 2.50
C VAL A 87 2.73 -0.53 1.33
N PHE A 88 1.95 -1.59 1.31
CA PHE A 88 2.06 -2.60 0.25
C PHE A 88 0.69 -3.06 -0.24
N ILE A 89 0.66 -3.56 -1.45
CA ILE A 89 -0.44 -4.32 -2.04
C ILE A 89 0.13 -5.45 -2.88
N GLU A 90 -0.45 -6.62 -2.73
CA GLU A 90 -0.16 -7.81 -3.52
C GLU A 90 -1.48 -8.39 -4.01
N ALA A 91 -1.65 -8.49 -5.31
CA ALA A 91 -2.80 -9.14 -5.92
C ALA A 91 -2.35 -10.38 -6.67
N SER A 92 -3.03 -11.49 -6.44
CA SER A 92 -2.74 -12.77 -7.07
C SER A 92 -4.02 -13.48 -7.50
N SER A 93 -3.93 -14.23 -8.60
CA SER A 93 -4.95 -15.12 -9.10
C SER A 93 -4.46 -16.57 -9.06
N GLU A 94 -5.26 -17.50 -9.55
CA GLU A 94 -4.85 -18.91 -9.71
C GLU A 94 -3.64 -19.06 -10.65
N GLU A 95 -3.45 -18.14 -11.58
CA GLU A 95 -2.34 -18.14 -12.54
C GLU A 95 -1.05 -17.54 -11.97
N GLY A 96 -1.10 -16.89 -10.79
CA GLY A 96 0.05 -16.31 -10.11
C GLY A 96 -0.12 -14.85 -9.70
N GLU A 97 1.01 -14.15 -9.54
CA GLU A 97 1.03 -12.73 -9.17
C GLU A 97 0.49 -11.87 -10.32
N VAL A 98 -0.52 -11.05 -10.02
CA VAL A 98 -1.15 -10.11 -10.95
C VAL A 98 -0.55 -8.72 -10.80
N PHE A 99 -0.40 -8.26 -9.55
CA PHE A 99 0.12 -6.93 -9.23
C PHE A 99 0.81 -6.94 -7.88
N SER A 100 1.92 -6.20 -7.77
CA SER A 100 2.68 -6.09 -6.52
C SER A 100 3.33 -4.73 -6.41
N TYR A 101 3.09 -4.07 -5.26
CA TYR A 101 3.74 -2.82 -4.89
C TYR A 101 4.14 -2.85 -3.42
N ALA A 102 5.32 -2.29 -3.10
CA ALA A 102 5.75 -2.08 -1.73
C ALA A 102 6.56 -0.78 -1.64
N SER A 103 6.18 0.13 -0.75
CA SER A 103 6.80 1.46 -0.64
C SER A 103 8.25 1.41 -0.15
N ASN A 104 8.67 0.35 0.54
CA ASN A 104 10.06 0.17 0.94
C ASN A 104 11.03 0.00 -0.24
N ARG A 105 10.53 -0.30 -1.43
CA ARG A 105 11.32 -0.34 -2.67
C ARG A 105 11.59 1.05 -3.25
N ASP A 106 10.91 2.10 -2.75
CA ASP A 106 11.13 3.48 -3.15
C ASP A 106 12.20 4.12 -2.22
N PRO A 107 13.32 4.66 -2.77
CA PRO A 107 14.33 5.37 -1.98
C PRO A 107 13.76 6.52 -1.15
N LYS A 108 12.71 7.19 -1.62
CA LYS A 108 12.04 8.26 -0.89
C LYS A 108 11.39 7.79 0.43
N TYR A 109 10.92 6.55 0.47
CA TYR A 109 10.37 5.94 1.68
C TYR A 109 11.42 5.91 2.80
N TRP A 110 12.63 5.46 2.51
CA TRP A 110 13.71 5.42 3.49
C TRP A 110 14.17 6.80 3.92
N MET A 111 14.24 7.74 2.99
CA MET A 111 14.53 9.14 3.34
C MET A 111 13.49 9.71 4.29
N MET A 112 12.21 9.45 4.07
CA MET A 112 11.14 9.88 4.96
C MET A 112 11.29 9.28 6.36
N ILE A 113 11.54 7.97 6.47
CA ILE A 113 11.74 7.30 7.76
C ILE A 113 12.94 7.89 8.50
N ILE A 114 14.08 8.05 7.84
CA ILE A 114 15.28 8.64 8.43
C ILE A 114 14.99 10.06 8.93
N THR A 115 14.26 10.87 8.16
CA THR A 115 13.88 12.22 8.56
C THR A 115 13.03 12.22 9.82
N PHE A 116 12.03 11.36 9.93
CA PHE A 116 11.20 11.25 11.12
C PHE A 116 11.99 10.79 12.36
N VAL A 117 12.89 9.83 12.20
CA VAL A 117 13.76 9.35 13.27
C VAL A 117 14.67 10.47 13.76
N MET A 118 15.28 11.23 12.85
CA MET A 118 16.15 12.36 13.19
C MET A 118 15.37 13.47 13.90
N LEU A 119 14.19 13.84 13.44
CA LEU A 119 13.34 14.83 14.09
C LEU A 119 12.93 14.39 15.50
N GLY A 120 12.58 13.11 15.67
CA GLY A 120 12.24 12.54 16.97
C GLY A 120 13.43 12.57 17.95
N ALA A 121 14.64 12.23 17.48
CA ALA A 121 15.86 12.28 18.28
C ALA A 121 16.20 13.71 18.71
N ILE A 122 16.12 14.69 17.81
CA ILE A 122 16.37 16.11 18.11
C ILE A 122 15.35 16.61 19.13
N SER A 123 14.08 16.32 18.94
CA SER A 123 13.01 16.73 19.87
C SER A 123 13.21 16.14 21.26
N GLY A 124 13.56 14.86 21.35
CA GLY A 124 13.85 14.20 22.61
C GLY A 124 15.05 14.80 23.34
N PHE A 125 16.13 15.12 22.59
CA PHE A 125 17.32 15.75 23.15
C PHE A 125 17.04 17.16 23.71
N LEU A 126 16.25 17.96 23.00
CA LEU A 126 15.85 19.30 23.45
C LEU A 126 15.01 19.26 24.73
N ILE A 127 14.12 18.27 24.88
CA ILE A 127 13.33 18.08 26.10
C ILE A 127 14.25 17.76 27.28
N VAL A 128 15.22 16.87 27.12
CA VAL A 128 16.16 16.49 28.19
C VAL A 128 16.99 17.68 28.61
N ILE A 129 17.52 18.49 27.68
CA ILE A 129 18.27 19.71 28.03
C ILE A 129 17.36 20.71 28.73
N GLY A 130 16.14 20.93 28.24
CA GLY A 130 15.18 21.85 28.88
C GLY A 130 14.93 21.49 30.35
N ILE A 131 14.69 20.22 30.63
CA ILE A 131 14.51 19.75 32.02
C ILE A 131 15.78 19.95 32.87
N SER A 132 16.98 19.72 32.31
CA SER A 132 18.24 19.84 33.00
C SER A 132 18.61 21.31 33.35
N VAL A 133 18.15 22.27 32.56
CA VAL A 133 18.47 23.71 32.76
C VAL A 133 17.51 24.38 33.75
N PHE A 134 16.30 23.85 33.90
CA PHE A 134 15.26 24.44 34.76
C PHE A 134 15.08 23.73 36.10
N ASN A 135 15.90 22.74 36.42
CA ASN A 135 16.05 22.12 37.74
C ASN A 135 17.38 22.51 38.41
#